data_dd855a07b41688e64c7d95c3aea7fbad
#
_entry.id   dd855a07b41688e64c7d95c3aea7fbad
#
_cell.length_a   1.000
_cell.length_b   1.000
_cell.length_c   1.000
_cell.angle_alpha   90.00
_cell.angle_beta   90.00
_cell.angle_gamma   90.00
#
_symmetry.space_group_name_H-M   'P 1'
#
loop_
_entity.id
_entity.type
_entity.pdbx_description
1 polymer ?
#
loop_
_entity_poly.entity_id
_entity_poly.type
_entity_poly.pdbx_seq_one_letter_code
_entity_poly.pdbx_strand_id
1 'polypeptide(L)'
;KTKEFAKDINADIIITNWIHASFIGAKIVDSEIPIMFVNHGCSGLLSTLNSMIRLNNNYHSVYMVGKWQHDFYKRMAKRVNAENKFLIEGYINSGCVEGEKPKLLPMEYDVCTIGRCVPLDKRPFLLKEWLKDWDYNSLVMTNTPEEELNIKYMNKNLHWDGVLWDLKHTDVMSNLSKSKYYFSTMNVETFGITALEALSHGVPIILRSNDGTHASTDLCADESYYNTTANNIELKNVLDSPYNFDRKEIQDATWEKHSYKNWKKSFSNAIDKTVEKFKNRNLSAFIT
;
A
#
# COMPACT_ATOMS: atom_id res chain seq x y z
N LYS A 1 -6.21 8.86 -28.53
CA LYS A 1 -5.08 7.90 -28.60
C LYS A 1 -5.37 6.61 -27.82
N THR A 2 -5.67 6.63 -26.51
CA THR A 2 -5.92 5.40 -25.73
C THR A 2 -7.19 4.65 -26.17
N LYS A 3 -8.29 5.38 -26.45
CA LYS A 3 -9.53 4.79 -26.97
C LYS A 3 -9.35 4.19 -28.36
N GLU A 4 -8.69 4.92 -29.26
CA GLU A 4 -8.39 4.49 -30.62
C GLU A 4 -7.54 3.23 -30.57
N PHE A 5 -6.46 3.23 -29.82
CA PHE A 5 -5.63 2.05 -29.62
C PHE A 5 -6.39 0.86 -29.07
N ALA A 6 -7.25 1.05 -28.06
CA ALA A 6 -8.05 -0.03 -27.49
C ALA A 6 -9.06 -0.61 -28.51
N LYS A 7 -9.62 0.21 -29.40
CA LYS A 7 -10.44 -0.25 -30.51
C LYS A 7 -9.63 -1.03 -31.56
N ASP A 8 -8.45 -0.54 -31.90
CA ASP A 8 -7.57 -1.17 -32.90
C ASP A 8 -7.13 -2.58 -32.49
N ILE A 9 -6.96 -2.82 -31.17
CA ILE A 9 -6.60 -4.15 -30.63
C ILE A 9 -7.82 -4.98 -30.17
N ASN A 10 -9.05 -4.52 -30.40
CA ASN A 10 -10.28 -5.16 -29.94
C ASN A 10 -10.27 -5.49 -28.44
N ALA A 11 -9.89 -4.53 -27.60
CA ALA A 11 -9.81 -4.72 -26.17
C ALA A 11 -11.21 -4.89 -25.54
N ASP A 12 -11.38 -5.90 -24.69
CA ASP A 12 -12.61 -6.15 -23.94
C ASP A 12 -12.79 -5.19 -22.75
N ILE A 13 -11.70 -4.68 -22.21
CA ILE A 13 -11.66 -3.78 -21.04
C ILE A 13 -10.42 -2.91 -21.08
N ILE A 14 -10.54 -1.71 -20.53
CA ILE A 14 -9.42 -0.81 -20.25
C ILE A 14 -9.19 -0.79 -18.75
N ILE A 15 -7.98 -1.13 -18.30
CA ILE A 15 -7.59 -1.04 -16.90
C ILE A 15 -6.64 0.14 -16.74
N THR A 16 -6.96 1.05 -15.83
CA THR A 16 -6.12 2.21 -15.53
C THR A 16 -5.66 2.19 -14.08
N ASN A 17 -4.37 2.41 -13.88
CA ASN A 17 -3.80 2.66 -12.59
C ASN A 17 -3.77 4.17 -12.35
N TRP A 18 -4.27 4.64 -11.21
CA TRP A 18 -4.41 6.04 -10.82
C TRP A 18 -5.59 6.79 -11.44
N ILE A 19 -6.34 7.41 -10.57
CA ILE A 19 -7.41 8.35 -10.94
C ILE A 19 -6.82 9.76 -10.86
N HIS A 20 -6.21 10.25 -11.95
CA HIS A 20 -5.83 11.65 -12.05
C HIS A 20 -6.94 12.46 -12.70
N ALA A 21 -7.24 13.64 -12.13
CA ALA A 21 -8.27 14.55 -12.65
C ALA A 21 -8.06 14.92 -14.12
N SER A 22 -6.80 15.02 -14.57
CA SER A 22 -6.43 15.28 -15.96
C SER A 22 -6.72 14.10 -16.90
N PHE A 23 -6.74 12.87 -16.39
CA PHE A 23 -7.02 11.67 -17.16
C PHE A 23 -8.54 11.46 -17.38
N ILE A 24 -9.32 11.92 -16.41
CA ILE A 24 -10.78 11.82 -16.39
C ILE A 24 -11.43 12.96 -17.16
N GLY A 25 -10.63 13.98 -17.55
CA GLY A 25 -11.11 15.08 -18.38
C GLY A 25 -11.78 14.57 -19.64
N ALA A 26 -13.09 14.48 -19.59
CA ALA A 26 -14.09 14.39 -20.64
C ALA A 26 -13.95 13.30 -21.74
N LYS A 27 -12.78 12.74 -22.02
CA LYS A 27 -12.58 11.90 -23.22
C LYS A 27 -12.66 10.37 -23.00
N ILE A 28 -12.59 9.91 -21.74
CA ILE A 28 -12.67 8.47 -21.45
C ILE A 28 -14.11 8.08 -21.07
N VAL A 29 -14.88 9.02 -20.50
CA VAL A 29 -16.23 8.76 -19.98
C VAL A 29 -17.20 8.24 -21.04
N ASP A 30 -17.03 8.61 -22.31
CA ASP A 30 -17.86 8.13 -23.43
C ASP A 30 -17.25 6.88 -24.12
N SER A 31 -16.47 6.07 -23.40
CA SER A 31 -15.89 4.87 -23.98
C SER A 31 -16.98 3.82 -24.25
N GLU A 32 -16.91 3.21 -25.43
CA GLU A 32 -17.68 2.03 -25.80
C GLU A 32 -17.08 0.74 -25.22
N ILE A 33 -15.95 0.84 -24.53
CA ILE A 33 -15.24 -0.24 -23.85
C ILE A 33 -15.32 0.00 -22.35
N PRO A 34 -15.64 -1.01 -21.51
CA PRO A 34 -15.66 -0.86 -20.07
C PRO A 34 -14.30 -0.42 -19.51
N ILE A 35 -14.31 0.44 -18.50
CA ILE A 35 -13.09 0.92 -17.86
C ILE A 35 -13.10 0.55 -16.37
N MET A 36 -12.04 -0.12 -15.94
CA MET A 36 -11.77 -0.39 -14.54
C MET A 36 -10.66 0.52 -14.04
N PHE A 37 -10.97 1.35 -13.05
CA PHE A 37 -10.00 2.22 -12.39
C PHE A 37 -9.49 1.56 -11.12
N VAL A 38 -8.18 1.47 -10.96
CA VAL A 38 -7.53 1.02 -9.73
C VAL A 38 -6.83 2.21 -9.10
N ASN A 39 -7.29 2.64 -7.93
CA ASN A 39 -6.76 3.82 -7.26
C ASN A 39 -5.65 3.44 -6.28
N HIS A 40 -4.40 3.81 -6.59
CA HIS A 40 -3.22 3.53 -5.78
C HIS A 40 -2.86 4.63 -4.78
N GLY A 41 -3.46 5.81 -4.86
CA GLY A 41 -3.01 6.97 -4.10
C GLY A 41 -4.02 7.49 -3.08
N CYS A 42 -3.51 8.06 -1.99
CA CYS A 42 -4.26 8.92 -1.07
C CYS A 42 -3.92 10.40 -1.26
N SER A 43 -2.85 10.71 -2.00
CA SER A 43 -2.47 12.09 -2.30
C SER A 43 -3.51 12.74 -3.20
N GLY A 44 -3.93 13.95 -2.86
CA GLY A 44 -4.94 14.67 -3.63
C GLY A 44 -6.37 14.16 -3.40
N LEU A 45 -6.72 13.86 -2.15
CA LEU A 45 -8.07 13.39 -1.76
C LEU A 45 -9.20 14.14 -2.48
N LEU A 46 -9.17 15.47 -2.48
CA LEU A 46 -10.20 16.28 -3.13
C LEU A 46 -10.21 16.10 -4.66
N SER A 47 -9.06 16.00 -5.29
CA SER A 47 -8.97 15.75 -6.73
C SER A 47 -9.46 14.35 -7.09
N THR A 48 -9.15 13.37 -6.28
CA THR A 48 -9.65 11.99 -6.42
C THR A 48 -11.17 11.92 -6.24
N LEU A 49 -11.71 12.58 -5.21
CA LEU A 49 -13.15 12.68 -4.98
C LEU A 49 -13.87 13.39 -6.15
N ASN A 50 -13.35 14.53 -6.60
CA ASN A 50 -13.90 15.24 -7.75
C ASN A 50 -13.86 14.40 -9.02
N SER A 51 -12.81 13.64 -9.19
CA SER A 51 -12.66 12.73 -10.32
C SER A 51 -13.69 11.60 -10.28
N MET A 52 -13.91 11.01 -9.12
CA MET A 52 -14.94 9.98 -8.91
C MET A 52 -16.35 10.54 -9.15
N ILE A 53 -16.66 11.75 -8.67
CA ILE A 53 -17.94 12.41 -8.90
C ILE A 53 -18.19 12.65 -10.40
N ARG A 54 -17.16 13.01 -11.14
CA ARG A 54 -17.24 13.22 -12.61
C ARG A 54 -17.40 11.92 -13.39
N LEU A 55 -16.89 10.81 -12.87
CA LEU A 55 -17.09 9.46 -13.41
C LEU A 55 -18.51 8.93 -13.21
N ASN A 56 -19.34 9.66 -12.47
CA ASN A 56 -20.68 9.24 -12.06
C ASN A 56 -21.65 8.90 -13.22
N ASN A 57 -21.24 9.08 -14.43
CA ASN A 57 -22.06 8.70 -15.56
C ASN A 57 -21.87 7.26 -15.95
N ASN A 58 -21.64 6.32 -14.97
CA ASN A 58 -22.09 5.23 -15.45
C ASN A 58 -21.58 3.87 -15.31
N TYR A 59 -20.97 3.24 -16.01
CA TYR A 59 -20.81 1.85 -16.39
C TYR A 59 -19.36 1.39 -16.20
N HIS A 60 -18.54 2.29 -15.65
CA HIS A 60 -17.16 2.04 -15.28
C HIS A 60 -17.09 1.70 -13.79
N SER A 61 -16.06 0.99 -13.38
CA SER A 61 -15.89 0.59 -12.00
C SER A 61 -14.62 1.20 -11.41
N VAL A 62 -14.68 1.57 -10.12
CA VAL A 62 -13.54 2.06 -9.36
C VAL A 62 -13.23 1.08 -8.24
N TYR A 63 -12.00 0.62 -8.20
CA TYR A 63 -11.47 -0.24 -7.14
C TYR A 63 -10.35 0.46 -6.38
N MET A 64 -10.32 0.26 -5.08
CA MET A 64 -9.23 0.71 -4.22
C MET A 64 -8.17 -0.39 -4.10
N VAL A 65 -6.95 -0.03 -3.71
CA VAL A 65 -5.86 -1.01 -3.57
C VAL A 65 -5.83 -1.72 -2.21
N GLY A 66 -6.75 -1.39 -1.31
CA GLY A 66 -6.88 -2.04 -0.01
C GLY A 66 -8.22 -1.73 0.65
N LYS A 67 -8.59 -2.57 1.60
CA LYS A 67 -9.85 -2.46 2.35
C LYS A 67 -9.94 -1.13 3.10
N TRP A 68 -8.85 -0.74 3.80
CA TRP A 68 -8.83 0.52 4.53
C TRP A 68 -9.12 1.72 3.61
N GLN A 69 -8.47 1.78 2.44
CA GLN A 69 -8.68 2.87 1.48
C GLN A 69 -10.13 2.88 0.99
N HIS A 70 -10.69 1.72 0.65
CA HIS A 70 -12.09 1.58 0.27
C HIS A 70 -13.04 2.12 1.35
N ASP A 71 -12.88 1.69 2.59
CA ASP A 71 -13.74 2.09 3.70
C ASP A 71 -13.56 3.58 4.03
N PHE A 72 -12.34 4.11 3.92
CA PHE A 72 -12.04 5.53 4.08
C PHE A 72 -12.81 6.37 3.07
N TYR A 73 -12.73 6.06 1.78
CA TYR A 73 -13.43 6.81 0.75
C TYR A 73 -14.95 6.69 0.88
N LYS A 74 -15.47 5.54 1.27
CA LYS A 74 -16.91 5.38 1.56
C LYS A 74 -17.37 6.26 2.71
N ARG A 75 -16.62 6.32 3.81
CA ARG A 75 -16.92 7.23 4.92
C ARG A 75 -16.87 8.70 4.49
N MET A 76 -15.90 9.08 3.65
CA MET A 76 -15.83 10.45 3.13
C MET A 76 -17.01 10.78 2.22
N ALA A 77 -17.41 9.86 1.34
CA ALA A 77 -18.58 10.02 0.49
C ALA A 77 -19.85 10.29 1.32
N LYS A 78 -20.04 9.52 2.39
CA LYS A 78 -21.14 9.71 3.33
C LYS A 78 -21.12 11.09 3.97
N ARG A 79 -19.97 11.56 4.44
CA ARG A 79 -19.82 12.88 5.08
C ARG A 79 -20.19 14.05 4.17
N VAL A 80 -20.03 13.89 2.85
CA VAL A 80 -20.36 14.94 1.86
C VAL A 80 -21.67 14.67 1.14
N ASN A 81 -22.51 13.76 1.64
CA ASN A 81 -23.80 13.36 1.06
C ASN A 81 -23.69 13.00 -0.44
N ALA A 82 -22.63 12.31 -0.81
CA ALA A 82 -22.33 11.96 -2.20
C ALA A 82 -22.21 10.43 -2.42
N GLU A 83 -22.78 9.61 -1.55
CA GLU A 83 -22.69 8.14 -1.61
C GLU A 83 -23.17 7.59 -2.94
N ASN A 84 -24.28 8.12 -3.47
CA ASN A 84 -24.85 7.70 -4.75
C ASN A 84 -24.01 8.18 -5.96
N LYS A 85 -23.01 9.02 -5.72
CA LYS A 85 -22.12 9.56 -6.76
C LYS A 85 -20.76 8.87 -6.79
N PHE A 86 -20.52 7.92 -5.89
CA PHE A 86 -19.24 7.22 -5.78
C PHE A 86 -19.38 5.80 -6.33
N LEU A 87 -18.75 5.56 -7.45
CA LEU A 87 -18.73 4.26 -8.12
C LEU A 87 -17.67 3.31 -7.55
N ILE A 88 -17.45 3.35 -6.23
CA ILE A 88 -16.49 2.44 -5.59
C ILE A 88 -17.15 1.06 -5.44
N GLU A 89 -16.73 0.13 -6.27
CA GLU A 89 -17.27 -1.23 -6.31
C GLU A 89 -16.65 -2.14 -5.23
N GLY A 90 -15.41 -1.87 -4.85
CA GLY A 90 -14.68 -2.70 -3.90
C GLY A 90 -13.21 -2.33 -3.80
N TYR A 91 -12.42 -3.31 -3.42
CA TYR A 91 -10.97 -3.18 -3.40
C TYR A 91 -10.29 -4.43 -3.98
N ILE A 92 -9.08 -4.23 -4.49
CA ILE A 92 -8.19 -5.28 -4.98
C ILE A 92 -6.83 -5.00 -4.35
N ASN A 93 -6.31 -5.93 -3.58
CA ASN A 93 -4.98 -5.76 -2.99
C ASN A 93 -3.95 -5.51 -4.08
N SER A 94 -3.09 -4.51 -3.89
CA SER A 94 -2.09 -4.13 -4.91
C SER A 94 -0.85 -5.01 -4.90
N GLY A 95 -0.73 -5.94 -3.96
CA GLY A 95 0.40 -6.86 -3.84
C GLY A 95 -0.04 -8.27 -3.50
N CYS A 96 0.78 -9.22 -3.90
CA CYS A 96 0.66 -10.63 -3.54
C CYS A 96 2.06 -11.21 -3.32
N VAL A 97 2.11 -12.38 -2.70
CA VAL A 97 3.31 -13.19 -2.58
C VAL A 97 3.30 -14.28 -3.66
N GLU A 98 4.43 -14.44 -4.33
CA GLU A 98 4.59 -15.38 -5.45
C GLU A 98 5.95 -16.08 -5.39
N GLY A 99 6.03 -17.25 -6.00
CA GLY A 99 7.24 -18.06 -6.01
C GLY A 99 7.36 -18.98 -4.79
N GLU A 100 8.58 -19.14 -4.30
CA GLU A 100 8.87 -19.96 -3.13
C GLU A 100 8.94 -19.11 -1.86
N LYS A 101 8.47 -19.67 -0.75
CA LYS A 101 8.58 -19.02 0.56
C LYS A 101 10.07 -18.82 0.90
N PRO A 102 10.48 -17.59 1.26
CA PRO A 102 11.84 -17.34 1.63
C PRO A 102 12.23 -18.12 2.90
N LYS A 103 13.50 -18.53 2.96
CA LYS A 103 14.03 -19.16 4.16
C LYS A 103 14.12 -18.14 5.29
N LEU A 104 13.68 -18.52 6.48
CA LEU A 104 13.83 -17.71 7.68
C LEU A 104 15.31 -17.65 8.07
N LEU A 105 15.85 -16.44 8.18
CA LEU A 105 17.24 -16.20 8.58
C LEU A 105 17.35 -15.90 10.09
N PRO A 106 18.51 -16.14 10.71
CA PRO A 106 18.77 -15.69 12.07
C PRO A 106 18.59 -14.18 12.20
N MET A 107 18.06 -13.74 13.33
CA MET A 107 17.86 -12.32 13.62
C MET A 107 19.20 -11.66 14.00
N GLU A 108 19.53 -10.57 13.32
CA GLU A 108 20.74 -9.77 13.53
C GLU A 108 20.40 -8.35 14.00
N TYR A 109 19.22 -7.84 13.62
CA TYR A 109 18.77 -6.49 13.92
C TYR A 109 17.55 -6.50 14.84
N ASP A 110 17.46 -5.57 15.77
CA ASP A 110 16.27 -5.42 16.62
C ASP A 110 15.11 -4.86 15.81
N VAL A 111 15.38 -3.92 14.92
CA VAL A 111 14.35 -3.30 14.08
C VAL A 111 14.95 -2.77 12.79
N CYS A 112 14.18 -2.87 11.71
CA CYS A 112 14.55 -2.24 10.45
C CYS A 112 13.43 -1.34 9.91
N THR A 113 13.80 -0.46 9.00
CA THR A 113 12.88 0.31 8.17
C THR A 113 13.38 0.42 6.74
N ILE A 114 12.45 0.53 5.79
CA ILE A 114 12.76 0.62 4.36
C ILE A 114 11.97 1.78 3.76
N GLY A 115 12.62 2.60 2.98
CA GLY A 115 11.90 3.61 2.23
C GLY A 115 12.78 4.69 1.61
N ARG A 116 12.24 5.34 0.58
CA ARG A 116 12.82 6.56 0.03
C ARG A 116 12.63 7.71 1.02
N CYS A 117 13.58 8.61 1.08
CA CYS A 117 13.45 9.80 1.93
C CYS A 117 12.58 10.87 1.27
N VAL A 118 11.27 10.70 1.33
CA VAL A 118 10.31 11.72 0.87
C VAL A 118 9.77 12.44 2.10
N PRO A 119 9.96 13.77 2.23
CA PRO A 119 9.79 14.50 3.49
C PRO A 119 8.41 14.39 4.15
N LEU A 120 7.36 14.26 3.37
CA LEU A 120 5.99 14.26 3.89
C LEU A 120 5.42 12.86 4.08
N ASP A 121 5.85 11.89 3.28
CA ASP A 121 5.24 10.57 3.22
C ASP A 121 6.11 9.49 3.86
N LYS A 122 7.39 9.41 3.47
CA LYS A 122 8.32 8.37 3.92
C LYS A 122 9.48 9.01 4.69
N ARG A 123 9.68 8.57 5.91
CA ARG A 123 10.65 9.17 6.84
C ARG A 123 11.55 8.10 7.45
N PRO A 124 12.33 7.34 6.65
CA PRO A 124 13.08 6.18 7.16
C PRO A 124 14.03 6.56 8.30
N PHE A 125 14.58 7.79 8.29
CA PHE A 125 15.45 8.28 9.37
C PHE A 125 14.73 8.60 10.69
N LEU A 126 13.39 8.55 10.70
CA LEU A 126 12.65 8.66 11.95
C LEU A 126 13.03 7.55 12.93
N LEU A 127 13.34 6.35 12.41
CA LEU A 127 13.83 5.25 13.23
C LEU A 127 15.11 5.66 13.99
N LYS A 128 16.12 6.21 13.29
CA LYS A 128 17.36 6.66 13.90
C LYS A 128 17.13 7.84 14.87
N GLU A 129 16.24 8.78 14.50
CA GLU A 129 15.87 9.90 15.33
C GLU A 129 15.20 9.44 16.64
N TRP A 130 14.33 8.46 16.56
CA TRP A 130 13.60 7.94 17.71
C TRP A 130 14.46 7.07 18.63
N LEU A 131 15.43 6.35 18.08
CA LEU A 131 16.28 5.42 18.84
C LEU A 131 17.65 6.00 19.24
N LYS A 132 17.96 7.26 18.92
CA LYS A 132 19.27 7.87 19.09
C LYS A 132 19.85 7.81 20.52
N ASP A 133 18.99 7.73 21.53
CA ASP A 133 19.35 7.75 22.94
C ASP A 133 19.46 6.33 23.55
N TRP A 134 19.28 5.28 22.72
CA TRP A 134 19.28 3.87 23.15
C TRP A 134 20.14 2.99 22.25
N ASP A 135 20.70 1.93 22.84
CA ASP A 135 21.58 0.98 22.14
C ASP A 135 20.78 -0.17 21.53
N TYR A 136 20.08 0.12 20.41
CA TYR A 136 19.42 -0.90 19.59
C TYR A 136 20.14 -1.09 18.27
N ASN A 137 20.31 -2.33 17.85
CA ASN A 137 20.82 -2.64 16.52
C ASN A 137 19.73 -2.36 15.46
N SER A 138 19.68 -1.12 15.00
CA SER A 138 18.67 -0.63 14.07
C SER A 138 19.21 -0.45 12.65
N LEU A 139 18.44 -0.92 11.66
CA LEU A 139 18.79 -0.88 10.25
C LEU A 139 17.87 0.02 9.45
N VAL A 140 18.42 0.94 8.68
CA VAL A 140 17.72 1.76 7.70
C VAL A 140 18.15 1.39 6.29
N MET A 141 17.22 1.02 5.43
CA MET A 141 17.48 0.73 4.02
C MET A 141 16.80 1.77 3.14
N THR A 142 17.58 2.45 2.30
CA THR A 142 17.06 3.54 1.47
C THR A 142 17.78 3.58 0.12
N ASN A 143 17.11 4.09 -0.90
CA ASN A 143 17.71 4.42 -2.19
C ASN A 143 17.84 5.94 -2.39
N THR A 144 17.66 6.74 -1.34
CA THR A 144 17.91 8.18 -1.39
C THR A 144 19.42 8.41 -1.33
N PRO A 145 20.01 9.16 -2.26
CA PRO A 145 21.44 9.43 -2.26
C PRO A 145 21.92 10.05 -0.93
N GLU A 146 23.08 9.66 -0.48
CA GLU A 146 23.67 10.15 0.77
C GLU A 146 23.79 11.68 0.78
N GLU A 147 24.14 12.28 -0.34
CA GLU A 147 24.26 13.72 -0.51
C GLU A 147 22.94 14.46 -0.23
N GLU A 148 21.81 13.93 -0.71
CA GLU A 148 20.48 14.50 -0.42
C GLU A 148 20.13 14.37 1.07
N LEU A 149 20.59 13.32 1.71
CA LEU A 149 20.35 13.07 3.12
C LEU A 149 21.16 14.01 4.00
N ASN A 150 22.43 14.21 3.66
CA ASN A 150 23.31 15.12 4.37
C ASN A 150 22.74 16.54 4.35
N ILE A 151 22.26 17.03 3.23
CA ILE A 151 21.64 18.35 3.12
C ILE A 151 20.37 18.45 4.00
N LYS A 152 19.56 17.40 4.05
CA LYS A 152 18.25 17.38 4.73
C LYS A 152 18.33 17.16 6.25
N TYR A 153 19.36 16.46 6.71
CA TYR A 153 19.50 15.99 8.09
C TYR A 153 20.80 16.45 8.77
N MET A 154 21.61 17.29 8.10
CA MET A 154 22.90 17.82 8.62
C MET A 154 22.82 18.41 10.05
N ASN A 155 21.65 18.89 10.46
CA ASN A 155 21.45 19.51 11.77
C ASN A 155 20.93 18.55 12.85
N LYS A 156 20.81 17.23 12.57
CA LYS A 156 20.12 16.32 13.49
C LYS A 156 21.03 15.39 14.30
N ASN A 157 22.36 15.49 14.16
CA ASN A 157 23.32 14.61 14.84
C ASN A 157 22.92 13.12 14.80
N LEU A 158 22.51 12.65 13.62
CA LEU A 158 22.12 11.26 13.43
C LEU A 158 23.35 10.39 13.26
N HIS A 159 23.37 9.27 13.97
CA HIS A 159 24.37 8.23 13.73
C HIS A 159 24.00 7.47 12.45
N TRP A 160 24.91 7.46 11.48
CA TRP A 160 24.73 6.80 10.18
C TRP A 160 25.04 5.29 10.22
N ASP A 161 25.49 4.79 11.36
CA ASP A 161 25.71 3.35 11.53
C ASP A 161 24.41 2.58 11.29
N GLY A 162 24.50 1.48 10.54
CA GLY A 162 23.34 0.67 10.15
C GLY A 162 22.42 1.36 9.14
N VAL A 163 22.96 2.23 8.28
CA VAL A 163 22.27 2.73 7.09
C VAL A 163 22.87 2.09 5.85
N LEU A 164 22.03 1.48 5.02
CA LEU A 164 22.41 0.84 3.77
C LEU A 164 21.73 1.55 2.59
N TRP A 165 22.52 1.89 1.58
CA TRP A 165 22.07 2.64 0.41
C TRP A 165 22.06 1.78 -0.84
N ASP A 166 21.13 2.07 -1.72
CA ASP A 166 21.05 1.57 -3.10
C ASP A 166 21.21 0.06 -3.23
N LEU A 167 20.64 -0.68 -2.30
CA LEU A 167 20.68 -2.14 -2.33
C LEU A 167 19.79 -2.68 -3.46
N LYS A 168 20.21 -3.81 -4.03
CA LYS A 168 19.31 -4.61 -4.87
C LYS A 168 18.16 -5.14 -4.02
N HIS A 169 17.01 -5.33 -4.64
CA HIS A 169 15.81 -5.82 -3.92
C HIS A 169 16.06 -7.13 -3.15
N THR A 170 16.82 -8.05 -3.72
CA THR A 170 17.22 -9.30 -3.05
C THR A 170 17.98 -9.07 -1.75
N ASP A 171 18.87 -8.08 -1.74
CA ASP A 171 19.68 -7.74 -0.57
C ASP A 171 18.83 -7.02 0.48
N VAL A 172 17.90 -6.16 0.03
CA VAL A 172 16.89 -5.54 0.91
C VAL A 172 16.07 -6.61 1.61
N MET A 173 15.55 -7.60 0.87
CA MET A 173 14.75 -8.69 1.44
C MET A 173 15.56 -9.58 2.38
N SER A 174 16.83 -9.86 2.05
CA SER A 174 17.74 -10.60 2.92
C SER A 174 17.95 -9.88 4.26
N ASN A 175 18.25 -8.59 4.23
CA ASN A 175 18.43 -7.79 5.45
C ASN A 175 17.13 -7.62 6.25
N LEU A 176 16.00 -7.42 5.56
CA LEU A 176 14.69 -7.38 6.18
C LEU A 176 14.41 -8.66 6.98
N SER A 177 14.67 -9.84 6.39
CA SER A 177 14.42 -11.13 7.02
C SER A 177 15.30 -11.43 8.24
N LYS A 178 16.38 -10.65 8.46
CA LYS A 178 17.25 -10.72 9.64
C LYS A 178 16.83 -9.80 10.77
N SER A 179 15.71 -9.10 10.64
CA SER A 179 15.22 -8.16 11.66
C SER A 179 14.15 -8.82 12.54
N LYS A 180 14.11 -8.45 13.84
CA LYS A 180 13.02 -8.84 14.75
C LYS A 180 11.73 -8.16 14.34
N TYR A 181 11.81 -6.86 14.00
CA TYR A 181 10.67 -6.04 13.61
C TYR A 181 10.93 -5.22 12.36
N TYR A 182 9.89 -4.99 11.57
CA TYR A 182 9.87 -3.93 10.57
C TYR A 182 9.06 -2.74 11.08
N PHE A 183 9.66 -1.56 11.15
CA PHE A 183 8.98 -0.34 11.55
C PHE A 183 8.58 0.49 10.33
N SER A 184 7.28 0.67 10.13
CA SER A 184 6.75 1.56 9.10
C SER A 184 6.76 3.01 9.59
N THR A 185 7.66 3.80 9.04
CA THR A 185 7.82 5.24 9.37
C THR A 185 6.91 6.15 8.55
N MET A 186 5.99 5.58 7.77
CA MET A 186 5.11 6.33 6.88
C MET A 186 4.05 7.13 7.62
N ASN A 187 3.68 8.29 7.08
CA ASN A 187 2.55 9.07 7.57
C ASN A 187 1.22 8.58 6.99
N VAL A 188 1.24 8.18 5.72
CA VAL A 188 0.07 7.68 5.01
C VAL A 188 0.46 6.48 4.17
N GLU A 189 -0.26 5.40 4.31
CA GLU A 189 -0.09 4.19 3.52
C GLU A 189 -1.41 3.80 2.87
N THR A 190 -1.37 3.39 1.61
CA THR A 190 -2.55 2.94 0.88
C THR A 190 -2.74 1.44 0.89
N PHE A 191 -1.64 0.71 0.91
CA PHE A 191 -1.61 -0.75 0.98
C PHE A 191 -0.47 -1.26 1.87
N GLY A 192 0.77 -0.80 1.67
CA GLY A 192 1.92 -1.21 2.47
C GLY A 192 2.67 -2.40 1.89
N ILE A 193 3.14 -2.29 0.65
CA ILE A 193 3.90 -3.37 -0.01
C ILE A 193 5.08 -3.82 0.85
N THR A 194 5.85 -2.89 1.43
CA THR A 194 7.00 -3.23 2.28
C THR A 194 6.59 -3.94 3.56
N ALA A 195 5.42 -3.59 4.13
CA ALA A 195 4.87 -4.32 5.28
C ALA A 195 4.45 -5.75 4.88
N LEU A 196 3.88 -5.94 3.67
CA LEU A 196 3.59 -7.27 3.13
C LEU A 196 4.88 -8.08 2.93
N GLU A 197 5.93 -7.47 2.41
CA GLU A 197 7.26 -8.08 2.26
C GLU A 197 7.80 -8.52 3.63
N ALA A 198 7.71 -7.68 4.66
CA ALA A 198 8.13 -8.03 6.01
C ALA A 198 7.36 -9.26 6.55
N LEU A 199 6.04 -9.21 6.52
CA LEU A 199 5.20 -10.32 6.96
C LEU A 199 5.46 -11.61 6.17
N SER A 200 5.71 -11.52 4.86
CA SER A 200 6.05 -12.66 4.01
C SER A 200 7.39 -13.32 4.34
N HIS A 201 8.27 -12.60 5.06
CA HIS A 201 9.53 -13.09 5.61
C HIS A 201 9.42 -13.45 7.11
N GLY A 202 8.20 -13.49 7.66
CA GLY A 202 7.97 -13.80 9.06
C GLY A 202 8.42 -12.69 10.02
N VAL A 203 8.47 -11.45 9.56
CA VAL A 203 8.85 -10.30 10.37
C VAL A 203 7.60 -9.52 10.77
N PRO A 204 7.24 -9.46 12.06
CA PRO A 204 6.11 -8.68 12.53
C PRO A 204 6.36 -7.18 12.32
N ILE A 205 5.28 -6.43 12.21
CA ILE A 205 5.35 -5.01 11.87
C ILE A 205 5.03 -4.11 13.05
N ILE A 206 5.70 -2.96 13.10
CA ILE A 206 5.38 -1.86 14.00
C ILE A 206 4.91 -0.69 13.13
N LEU A 207 3.73 -0.16 13.43
CA LEU A 207 3.12 0.93 12.69
C LEU A 207 3.12 2.21 13.52
N ARG A 208 3.31 3.35 12.89
CA ARG A 208 3.05 4.61 13.57
C ARG A 208 1.55 4.75 13.85
N SER A 209 1.23 5.11 15.11
CA SER A 209 -0.15 5.36 15.52
C SER A 209 -0.64 6.71 14.96
N ASN A 210 -1.04 6.71 13.71
CA ASN A 210 -1.74 7.81 13.08
C ASN A 210 -2.79 7.26 12.10
N ASP A 211 -3.80 8.06 11.78
CA ASP A 211 -4.93 7.63 10.94
C ASP A 211 -4.53 7.18 9.53
N GLY A 212 -3.33 7.54 9.08
CA GLY A 212 -2.87 7.23 7.72
C GLY A 212 -2.16 5.88 7.58
N THR A 213 -1.81 5.19 8.67
CA THR A 213 -1.01 3.94 8.61
C THR A 213 -1.84 2.68 8.71
N HIS A 214 -3.14 2.78 8.99
CA HIS A 214 -4.02 1.62 9.19
C HIS A 214 -4.20 0.72 7.95
N ALA A 215 -3.82 1.18 6.76
CA ALA A 215 -3.87 0.32 5.58
C ALA A 215 -3.01 -0.94 5.72
N SER A 216 -1.87 -0.84 6.42
CA SER A 216 -0.98 -1.98 6.64
C SER A 216 -1.53 -3.01 7.63
N THR A 217 -2.50 -2.65 8.49
CA THR A 217 -3.14 -3.61 9.40
C THR A 217 -3.99 -4.63 8.64
N ASP A 218 -4.58 -4.24 7.52
CA ASP A 218 -5.35 -5.14 6.66
C ASP A 218 -4.49 -6.26 6.05
N LEU A 219 -3.16 -6.09 6.03
CA LEU A 219 -2.22 -7.10 5.54
C LEU A 219 -2.04 -8.24 6.54
N CYS A 220 -2.10 -7.95 7.82
CA CYS A 220 -1.92 -8.95 8.87
C CYS A 220 -3.05 -9.98 8.83
N ALA A 221 -2.71 -11.25 8.91
CA ALA A 221 -3.69 -12.33 9.02
C ALA A 221 -4.29 -12.36 10.42
N ASP A 222 -3.52 -11.92 11.42
CA ASP A 222 -3.93 -11.81 12.82
C ASP A 222 -3.48 -10.44 13.37
N GLU A 223 -4.28 -9.86 14.25
CA GLU A 223 -3.98 -8.57 14.89
C GLU A 223 -2.75 -8.61 15.80
N SER A 224 -2.34 -9.78 16.28
CA SER A 224 -1.12 -9.95 17.05
C SER A 224 0.17 -9.74 16.24
N TYR A 225 0.11 -9.75 14.90
CA TYR A 225 1.29 -9.60 14.04
C TYR A 225 1.75 -8.15 13.87
N TYR A 226 1.08 -7.20 14.49
CA TYR A 226 1.51 -5.81 14.48
C TYR A 226 1.40 -5.14 15.86
N ASN A 227 2.23 -4.11 16.05
CA ASN A 227 2.14 -3.16 17.14
C ASN A 227 1.95 -1.76 16.60
N THR A 228 1.41 -0.85 17.41
CA THR A 228 1.31 0.58 17.06
C THR A 228 2.11 1.41 18.05
N THR A 229 2.76 2.47 17.56
CA THR A 229 3.55 3.39 18.38
C THR A 229 3.31 4.83 17.96
N ALA A 230 3.10 5.73 18.91
CA ALA A 230 2.91 7.15 18.65
C ALA A 230 4.21 7.96 18.77
N ASN A 231 5.18 7.45 19.54
CA ASN A 231 6.42 8.15 19.88
C ASN A 231 7.56 7.17 20.16
N ASN A 232 8.73 7.72 20.43
CA ASN A 232 9.95 6.95 20.69
C ASN A 232 9.89 6.10 21.97
N ILE A 233 9.20 6.55 23.00
CA ILE A 233 9.06 5.80 24.28
C ILE A 233 8.21 4.55 24.05
N GLU A 234 7.11 4.66 23.31
CA GLU A 234 6.28 3.51 22.96
C GLU A 234 7.03 2.52 22.06
N LEU A 235 7.81 3.02 21.09
CA LEU A 235 8.67 2.16 20.26
C LEU A 235 9.66 1.40 21.14
N LYS A 236 10.33 2.10 22.08
CA LYS A 236 11.23 1.47 23.04
C LYS A 236 10.51 0.37 23.84
N ASN A 237 9.33 0.64 24.37
CA ASN A 237 8.57 -0.34 25.13
C ASN A 237 8.26 -1.61 24.32
N VAL A 238 7.96 -1.48 23.02
CA VAL A 238 7.77 -2.63 22.14
C VAL A 238 9.09 -3.40 21.98
N LEU A 239 10.21 -2.72 21.77
CA LEU A 239 11.51 -3.37 21.58
C LEU A 239 12.05 -4.05 22.82
N ASP A 240 11.76 -3.49 24.02
CA ASP A 240 12.14 -4.06 25.31
C ASP A 240 11.26 -5.25 25.74
N SER A 241 10.07 -5.35 25.15
CA SER A 241 9.16 -6.44 25.47
C SER A 241 9.70 -7.79 24.97
N PRO A 242 9.40 -8.89 25.64
CA PRO A 242 9.79 -10.22 25.16
C PRO A 242 9.29 -10.47 23.74
N TYR A 243 10.17 -10.94 22.88
CA TYR A 243 9.82 -11.32 21.50
C TYR A 243 9.06 -12.66 21.52
N ASN A 244 7.74 -12.58 21.37
CA ASN A 244 6.82 -13.74 21.48
C ASN A 244 6.17 -14.12 20.15
N PHE A 245 6.81 -13.82 19.03
CA PHE A 245 6.27 -14.11 17.69
C PHE A 245 6.84 -15.41 17.13
N ASP A 246 5.96 -16.26 16.61
CA ASP A 246 6.35 -17.36 15.74
C ASP A 246 6.47 -16.84 14.29
N ARG A 247 7.71 -16.67 13.87
CA ARG A 247 8.01 -16.15 12.51
C ARG A 247 7.47 -17.06 11.40
N LYS A 248 7.44 -18.37 11.67
CA LYS A 248 6.93 -19.32 10.68
C LYS A 248 5.42 -19.21 10.55
N GLU A 249 4.72 -19.03 11.64
CA GLU A 249 3.28 -18.81 11.64
C GLU A 249 2.92 -17.53 10.89
N ILE A 250 3.59 -16.41 11.18
CA ILE A 250 3.40 -15.14 10.47
C ILE A 250 3.60 -15.31 8.96
N GLN A 251 4.70 -15.98 8.58
CA GLN A 251 5.01 -16.24 7.18
C GLN A 251 3.93 -17.07 6.52
N ASP A 252 3.56 -18.20 7.10
CA ASP A 252 2.60 -19.13 6.53
C ASP A 252 1.21 -18.49 6.36
N ALA A 253 0.73 -17.79 7.38
CA ALA A 253 -0.55 -17.07 7.34
C ALA A 253 -0.55 -15.94 6.28
N THR A 254 0.57 -15.23 6.14
CA THR A 254 0.72 -14.19 5.12
C THR A 254 0.70 -14.78 3.71
N TRP A 255 1.41 -15.87 3.49
CA TRP A 255 1.46 -16.56 2.19
C TRP A 255 0.10 -17.16 1.80
N GLU A 256 -0.68 -17.64 2.76
CA GLU A 256 -2.04 -18.11 2.52
C GLU A 256 -2.96 -16.94 2.13
N LYS A 257 -3.00 -15.89 2.97
CA LYS A 257 -3.88 -14.74 2.78
C LYS A 257 -3.60 -13.98 1.48
N HIS A 258 -2.32 -13.73 1.18
CA HIS A 258 -1.87 -12.90 0.06
C HIS A 258 -1.29 -13.70 -1.10
N SER A 259 -1.65 -14.97 -1.26
CA SER A 259 -1.17 -15.79 -2.38
C SER A 259 -1.55 -15.17 -3.73
N TYR A 260 -0.70 -15.39 -4.74
CA TYR A 260 -0.99 -15.01 -6.13
C TYR A 260 -2.33 -15.58 -6.60
N LYS A 261 -2.68 -16.80 -6.18
CA LYS A 261 -3.98 -17.43 -6.49
C LYS A 261 -5.15 -16.58 -5.99
N ASN A 262 -5.09 -16.12 -4.74
CA ASN A 262 -6.15 -15.31 -4.14
C ASN A 262 -6.22 -13.93 -4.80
N TRP A 263 -5.07 -13.32 -5.06
CA TRP A 263 -4.97 -12.06 -5.77
C TRP A 263 -5.59 -12.18 -7.18
N LYS A 264 -5.17 -13.18 -7.96
CA LYS A 264 -5.68 -13.42 -9.31
C LYS A 264 -7.20 -13.60 -9.32
N LYS A 265 -7.74 -14.38 -8.37
CA LYS A 265 -9.20 -14.57 -8.23
C LYS A 265 -9.92 -13.26 -7.95
N SER A 266 -9.41 -12.45 -7.03
CA SER A 266 -9.99 -11.14 -6.69
C SER A 266 -9.96 -10.19 -7.88
N PHE A 267 -8.84 -10.14 -8.59
CA PHE A 267 -8.66 -9.29 -9.76
C PHE A 267 -9.56 -9.71 -10.93
N SER A 268 -9.64 -11.02 -11.24
CA SER A 268 -10.54 -11.54 -12.27
C SER A 268 -12.00 -11.22 -11.95
N ASN A 269 -12.44 -11.42 -10.71
CA ASN A 269 -13.80 -11.09 -10.29
C ASN A 269 -14.12 -9.58 -10.48
N ALA A 270 -13.15 -8.71 -10.26
CA ALA A 270 -13.33 -7.27 -10.47
C ALA A 270 -13.47 -6.92 -11.97
N ILE A 271 -12.71 -7.59 -12.82
CA ILE A 271 -12.85 -7.47 -14.28
C ILE A 271 -14.24 -7.92 -14.72
N ASP A 272 -14.66 -9.13 -14.32
CA ASP A 272 -15.95 -9.70 -14.70
C ASP A 272 -17.12 -8.81 -14.29
N LYS A 273 -17.12 -8.32 -13.05
CA LYS A 273 -18.12 -7.38 -12.56
C LYS A 273 -18.14 -6.06 -13.35
N THR A 274 -16.97 -5.55 -13.74
CA THR A 274 -16.90 -4.32 -14.54
C THR A 274 -17.48 -4.53 -15.93
N VAL A 275 -17.16 -5.65 -16.57
CA VAL A 275 -17.67 -6.01 -17.90
C VAL A 275 -19.18 -6.27 -17.85
N GLU A 276 -19.66 -6.99 -16.85
CA GLU A 276 -21.10 -7.27 -16.66
C GLU A 276 -21.90 -5.97 -16.45
N LYS A 277 -21.42 -5.10 -15.57
CA LYS A 277 -22.03 -3.80 -15.33
C LYS A 277 -22.13 -2.97 -16.61
N PHE A 278 -21.11 -3.01 -17.44
CA PHE A 278 -21.07 -2.29 -18.69
C PHE A 278 -22.04 -2.89 -19.72
N LYS A 279 -22.19 -4.22 -19.80
CA LYS A 279 -23.17 -4.90 -20.67
C LYS A 279 -24.61 -4.57 -20.28
N ASN A 280 -24.89 -4.54 -18.98
CA ASN A 280 -26.24 -4.24 -18.45
C ASN A 280 -26.69 -2.80 -18.71
N ARG A 281 -25.77 -1.89 -18.98
CA ARG A 281 -26.04 -0.53 -19.44
C ARG A 281 -26.94 -0.48 -20.68
N ASN A 282 -26.64 -1.33 -21.65
CA ASN A 282 -27.34 -1.31 -22.92
C ASN A 282 -28.78 -1.81 -22.78
N LEU A 283 -29.07 -2.65 -21.78
CA LEU A 283 -30.40 -3.16 -21.52
C LEU A 283 -31.33 -2.10 -20.88
N SER A 284 -30.82 -1.24 -20.03
CA SER A 284 -31.62 -0.17 -19.40
C SER A 284 -31.94 0.99 -20.36
N ALA A 285 -31.11 1.21 -21.39
CA ALA A 285 -31.36 2.25 -22.39
C ALA A 285 -32.42 1.85 -23.43
N PHE A 286 -32.84 0.57 -23.48
CA PHE A 286 -33.92 0.09 -24.35
C PHE A 286 -35.29 -0.04 -23.65
N ILE A 287 -35.35 0.21 -22.34
CA ILE A 287 -36.56 0.07 -21.51
C ILE A 287 -37.16 1.43 -21.14
N THR A 288 -36.47 2.53 -21.45
CA THR A 288 -36.95 3.91 -21.30
C THR A 288 -37.30 4.52 -22.64
#